data_de6e036b159ba2ea1cddbea64062eb94
#
_entry.id   de6e036b159ba2ea1cddbea64062eb94
#
_cell.length_a   1.000
_cell.length_b   1.000
_cell.length_c   1.000
_cell.angle_alpha   90.00
_cell.angle_beta   90.00
_cell.angle_gamma   90.00
#
_symmetry.space_group_name_H-M   'P 1'
#
loop_
_entity.id
_entity.type
_entity.pdbx_description
1 polymer ?
#
loop_
_entity_poly.entity_id
_entity_poly.type
_entity_poly.pdbx_seq_one_letter_code
_entity_poly.pdbx_strand_id
1 'polypeptide(L)' 'MFLLTKDAGNKDPHYMLLLDDLRKTKKELDIAYENFEHAVDPDLIDSSIYELNAVQLRYKFLLVCVKQFENA' A
#
# COMPACT_ATOMS: atom_id res chain seq x y z
N MET A 1 8.53 -22.81 9.54
CA MET A 1 8.25 -22.97 9.39
C MET A 1 7.72 -23.21 9.28
N PHE A 2 7.40 -22.83 9.29
CA PHE A 2 6.86 -23.02 9.05
C PHE A 2 6.46 -22.93 8.57
N LEU A 3 5.95 -22.88 9.01
CA LEU A 3 5.45 -22.54 8.12
C LEU A 3 5.45 -22.86 6.74
N LEU A 4 5.60 -23.67 6.20
CA LEU A 4 5.93 -24.07 4.89
C LEU A 4 4.75 -24.16 3.98
N THR A 5 3.64 -24.56 4.46
CA THR A 5 2.41 -24.51 3.71
C THR A 5 2.05 -23.10 3.33
N LYS A 6 2.38 -22.18 4.19
CA LYS A 6 2.18 -20.79 3.90
C LYS A 6 3.03 -20.34 2.73
N ASP A 7 4.26 -20.86 2.68
CA ASP A 7 5.13 -20.55 1.57
C ASP A 7 4.56 -21.06 0.26
N ALA A 8 3.95 -22.22 0.28
CA ALA A 8 3.33 -22.75 -0.92
C ALA A 8 2.19 -21.86 -1.39
N GLY A 9 1.38 -21.36 -0.45
CA GLY A 9 0.33 -20.43 -0.77
C GLY A 9 0.85 -19.10 -1.30
N ASN A 10 2.01 -18.70 -0.81
CA ASN A 10 2.61 -17.43 -1.20
C ASN A 10 3.22 -17.45 -2.61
N LYS A 11 3.22 -18.58 -3.26
CA LYS A 11 3.70 -18.69 -4.63
C LYS A 11 2.64 -18.41 -5.67
N ASP A 12 1.42 -18.16 -5.23
CA ASP A 12 0.35 -17.76 -6.13
C ASP A 12 0.74 -16.44 -6.80
N PRO A 13 0.70 -16.37 -8.14
CA PRO A 13 1.06 -15.14 -8.85
C PRO A 13 0.26 -13.94 -8.42
N HIS A 14 -1.03 -14.12 -8.11
CA HIS A 14 -1.86 -13.00 -7.65
C HIS A 14 -1.37 -12.46 -6.31
N TYR A 15 -0.98 -13.36 -5.41
CA TYR A 15 -0.46 -12.95 -4.11
C TYR A 15 0.84 -12.17 -4.28
N MET A 16 1.73 -12.65 -5.15
CA MET A 16 3.00 -11.98 -5.38
C MET A 16 2.80 -10.59 -5.99
N LEU A 17 1.83 -10.45 -6.90
CA LEU A 17 1.51 -9.14 -7.47
C LEU A 17 0.97 -8.19 -6.40
N LEU A 18 0.12 -8.70 -5.51
CA LEU A 18 -0.42 -7.89 -4.44
C LEU A 18 0.67 -7.40 -3.49
N LEU A 19 1.62 -8.28 -3.16
CA LEU A 19 2.74 -7.88 -2.31
C LEU A 19 3.58 -6.81 -2.98
N ASP A 20 3.83 -6.95 -4.27
CA ASP A 20 4.59 -5.97 -5.02
C ASP A 20 3.87 -4.63 -5.05
N ASP A 21 2.56 -4.65 -5.33
CA ASP A 21 1.74 -3.44 -5.31
C ASP A 21 1.74 -2.80 -3.94
N LEU A 22 1.67 -3.62 -2.90
CA LEU A 22 1.67 -3.11 -1.52
C LEU A 22 2.97 -2.36 -1.23
N ARG A 23 4.10 -2.92 -1.62
CA ARG A 23 5.38 -2.27 -1.41
C ARG A 23 5.50 -0.97 -2.18
N LYS A 24 5.04 -0.97 -3.43
CA LYS A 24 5.07 0.24 -4.25
C LYS A 24 4.17 1.32 -3.67
N THR A 25 2.99 0.94 -3.22
CA THR A 25 2.04 1.87 -2.64
C THR A 25 2.57 2.44 -1.32
N LYS A 26 3.31 1.63 -0.55
CA LYS A 26 3.93 2.12 0.67
C LYS A 26 4.92 3.25 0.37
N LYS A 27 5.70 3.10 -0.70
CA LYS A 27 6.62 4.16 -1.12
C LYS A 27 5.88 5.40 -1.57
N GLU A 28 4.79 5.21 -2.31
CA GLU A 28 3.95 6.33 -2.73
C GLU A 28 3.38 7.06 -1.52
N LEU A 29 3.00 6.30 -0.50
CA LEU A 29 2.46 6.89 0.72
C LEU A 29 3.51 7.74 1.43
N ASP A 30 4.73 7.25 1.52
CA ASP A 30 5.82 8.01 2.13
C ASP A 30 6.09 9.31 1.37
N ILE A 31 6.05 9.24 0.03
CA ILE A 31 6.22 10.43 -0.81
C ILE A 31 5.07 11.41 -0.62
N ALA A 32 3.85 10.89 -0.54
CA ALA A 32 2.67 11.74 -0.34
C ALA A 32 2.74 12.47 0.99
N TYR A 33 3.20 11.80 2.05
CA TYR A 33 3.42 12.46 3.33
C TYR A 33 4.46 13.55 3.23
N GLU A 34 5.57 13.27 2.56
CA GLU A 34 6.62 14.26 2.36
C GLU A 34 6.09 15.49 1.62
N ASN A 35 5.34 15.25 0.55
CA ASN A 35 4.77 16.36 -0.23
C ASN A 35 3.83 17.20 0.61
N PHE A 36 3.03 16.55 1.46
CA PHE A 36 2.13 17.25 2.34
C PHE A 36 2.90 18.11 3.36
N GLU A 37 3.95 17.55 3.94
CA GLU A 37 4.74 18.23 4.95
C GLU A 37 5.46 19.47 4.39
N HIS A 38 5.83 19.44 3.12
CA HIS A 38 6.58 20.52 2.51
C HIS A 38 5.71 21.49 1.70
N ALA A 39 4.43 21.22 1.59
CA ALA A 39 3.53 22.09 0.85
C ALA A 39 3.28 23.36 1.65
N VAL A 40 3.47 24.51 1.02
CA VAL A 40 3.23 25.82 1.68
C VAL A 40 2.14 26.60 0.99
N ASP A 41 1.93 26.36 -0.30
CA ASP A 41 0.87 27.02 -1.06
C ASP A 41 -0.47 26.37 -0.72
N PRO A 42 -1.53 27.16 -0.45
CA PRO A 42 -2.83 26.56 -0.08
C PRO A 42 -3.37 25.55 -1.08
N ASP A 43 -3.21 25.83 -2.39
CA ASP A 43 -3.67 24.90 -3.40
C ASP A 43 -2.88 23.60 -3.36
N LEU A 44 -1.58 23.70 -3.11
CA LEU A 44 -0.74 22.51 -2.99
C LEU A 44 -1.05 21.74 -1.72
N ILE A 45 -1.37 22.43 -0.64
CA ILE A 45 -1.78 21.77 0.61
C ILE A 45 -3.04 20.96 0.36
N ASP A 46 -4.04 21.56 -0.29
CA ASP A 46 -5.29 20.86 -0.56
C ASP A 46 -5.07 19.64 -1.46
N SER A 47 -4.33 19.82 -2.55
CA SER A 47 -4.08 18.70 -3.45
C SER A 47 -3.27 17.60 -2.78
N SER A 48 -2.33 17.95 -1.89
CA SER A 48 -1.54 16.99 -1.15
C SER A 48 -2.40 16.19 -0.18
N ILE A 49 -3.40 16.82 0.43
CA ILE A 49 -4.33 16.13 1.32
C ILE A 49 -5.14 15.09 0.54
N TYR A 50 -5.66 15.48 -0.63
CA TYR A 50 -6.41 14.54 -1.46
C TYR A 50 -5.55 13.38 -1.92
N GLU A 51 -4.33 13.67 -2.34
CA GLU A 51 -3.40 12.64 -2.77
C GLU A 51 -3.07 11.68 -1.64
N LEU A 52 -2.78 12.22 -0.47
CA LEU A 52 -2.46 11.42 0.71
C LEU A 52 -3.63 10.50 1.06
N ASN A 53 -4.84 11.03 1.07
CA ASN A 53 -6.03 10.23 1.38
C ASN A 53 -6.24 9.13 0.36
N ALA A 54 -6.04 9.43 -0.92
CA ALA A 54 -6.22 8.44 -1.98
C ALA A 54 -5.22 7.29 -1.84
N VAL A 55 -3.96 7.62 -1.57
CA VAL A 55 -2.92 6.60 -1.42
C VAL A 55 -3.15 5.77 -0.16
N GLN A 56 -3.57 6.41 0.94
CA GLN A 56 -3.90 5.70 2.17
C GLN A 56 -5.01 4.68 1.96
N LEU A 57 -6.05 5.06 1.23
CA LEU A 57 -7.15 4.15 0.95
C LEU A 57 -6.70 2.97 0.10
N ARG A 58 -5.87 3.24 -0.91
CA ARG A 58 -5.35 2.17 -1.76
C ARG A 58 -4.46 1.22 -0.97
N TYR A 59 -3.62 1.77 -0.11
CA TYR A 59 -2.75 0.95 0.73
C TYR A 59 -3.57 0.06 1.65
N LYS A 60 -4.59 0.63 2.27
CA LYS A 60 -5.48 -0.11 3.16
C LYS A 60 -6.20 -1.23 2.42
N PHE A 61 -6.68 -0.95 1.22
CA PHE A 61 -7.34 -1.96 0.40
C PHE A 61 -6.39 -3.12 0.07
N LEU A 62 -5.15 -2.80 -0.31
CA LEU A 62 -4.17 -3.82 -0.64
C LEU A 62 -3.81 -4.66 0.58
N LEU A 63 -3.72 -4.05 1.75
CA LEU A 63 -3.49 -4.80 2.99
C LEU A 63 -4.58 -5.82 3.24
N VAL A 64 -5.83 -5.42 3.04
CA VAL A 64 -6.96 -6.34 3.23
C VAL A 64 -6.86 -7.50 2.24
N CYS A 65 -6.53 -7.21 0.98
CA CYS A 65 -6.39 -8.25 -0.03
C CYS A 65 -5.28 -9.23 0.33
N VAL A 66 -4.13 -8.72 0.77
CA VAL A 66 -3.01 -9.57 1.16
C VAL A 66 -3.40 -10.47 2.34
N LYS A 67 -4.07 -9.89 3.33
CA LYS A 67 -4.50 -10.66 4.49
C LYS A 67 -5.49 -11.75 4.12
N GLN A 68 -6.36 -11.49 3.16
CA GLN A 68 -7.30 -12.51 2.69
C GLN A 68 -6.58 -13.71 2.11
N PHE A 69 -5.52 -13.48 1.34
CA PHE A 69 -4.72 -14.57 0.82
C PHE A 69 -4.04 -15.34 1.95
N GLU A 70 -3.51 -14.63 2.94
CA GLU A 70 -2.78 -15.27 4.04
C GLU A 70 -3.69 -16.08 4.93
N ASN A 71 -4.95 -15.69 5.04
CA ASN A 71 -5.92 -16.37 5.89
C ASN A 71 -6.71 -17.45 5.18
N ALA A 72 -6.54 -17.59 3.88
CA ALA A 72 -7.29 -18.56 3.07
C ALA A 72 -6.71 -20.02 3.13
#